data_aee764b592e1f8c7ccd5e125f7f7d1e6
#
_entry.id   aee764b592e1f8c7ccd5e125f7f7d1e6
#
_cell.length_a   1.000
_cell.length_b   1.000
_cell.length_c   1.000
_cell.angle_alpha   90.00
_cell.angle_beta   90.00
_cell.angle_gamma   90.00
#
_symmetry.space_group_name_H-M   'P 1'
#
loop_
_entity.id
_entity.type
_entity.pdbx_description
1 polymer ?
#
loop_
_entity_poly.entity_id
_entity_poly.type
_entity_poly.pdbx_seq_one_letter_code
_entity_poly.pdbx_strand_id
1 'polypeptide(L)'
;MYKLTFTALMAVLMLACGDNANSGERAETDREVARTDQPAADPEGEWTDLVTDGNLENWHSYNEDGPGSAWKVDEDGVLYLDTSNKGEHGVVGGGDLTTNDSYANYELELEWKIGECGNSGIIYNVKETDELGDSYQSGPEMQIIDNSCHPDAEIEKHRAGDLYDMVTGEPENVNPAGEWNTVRLVVKDGSVEQWQNGEMIVSYDNTGAQWDSMIAQSKFKDWGDFGQYTSGKISLQDHGDPVWFRNIRIRQLDAK
;
A
#
# COMPACT_ATOMS: atom_id res chain seq x y z
N MET A 1 5.00 -15.40 56.40
CA MET A 1 6.22 -15.30 57.23
C MET A 1 7.38 -15.86 56.43
N TYR A 2 8.28 -15.05 56.06
CA TYR A 2 9.72 -15.04 55.95
C TYR A 2 10.13 -13.97 54.94
N LYS A 3 10.60 -12.86 55.50
CA LYS A 3 11.37 -11.82 54.81
C LYS A 3 12.82 -12.29 54.77
N LEU A 4 13.50 -12.11 53.67
CA LEU A 4 14.97 -12.05 53.66
C LEU A 4 15.38 -10.83 52.83
N THR A 5 15.92 -9.88 53.55
CA THR A 5 16.72 -8.72 53.10
C THR A 5 18.16 -9.20 52.92
N PHE A 6 18.85 -8.79 51.87
CA PHE A 6 20.31 -8.79 51.83
C PHE A 6 20.88 -7.45 51.37
N THR A 7 21.78 -6.98 52.16
CA THR A 7 22.37 -5.65 52.24
C THR A 7 23.61 -5.54 51.33
N ALA A 8 23.91 -4.31 50.95
CA ALA A 8 25.03 -3.82 50.16
C ALA A 8 26.42 -4.23 50.70
N LEU A 9 27.40 -4.25 49.81
CA LEU A 9 28.77 -3.96 50.16
C LEU A 9 29.50 -3.19 49.06
N MET A 10 29.89 -1.98 49.44
CA MET A 10 30.66 -0.99 48.72
C MET A 10 32.16 -1.28 48.98
N ALA A 11 33.00 -1.31 47.97
CA ALA A 11 34.45 -1.30 48.14
C ALA A 11 35.05 -0.23 47.22
N VAL A 12 35.53 0.82 47.88
CA VAL A 12 36.40 1.87 47.35
C VAL A 12 37.84 1.42 47.47
N LEU A 13 38.61 1.52 46.41
CA LEU A 13 40.09 1.53 46.54
C LEU A 13 40.63 2.70 45.70
N MET A 14 41.30 3.59 46.43
CA MET A 14 42.16 4.68 45.93
C MET A 14 43.62 4.24 45.89
N LEU A 15 44.41 5.03 45.17
CA LEU A 15 45.87 5.25 45.10
C LEU A 15 46.56 4.60 43.87
N ALA A 16 47.54 5.19 43.22
CA ALA A 16 48.30 6.43 43.41
C ALA A 16 48.98 6.87 42.13
N CYS A 17 49.46 8.12 42.11
CA CYS A 17 50.20 8.84 41.10
C CYS A 17 51.51 8.19 40.61
N GLY A 18 51.88 8.53 39.36
CA GLY A 18 53.20 8.33 38.80
C GLY A 18 53.39 9.20 37.54
N ASP A 19 54.00 10.37 37.73
CA ASP A 19 54.45 11.26 36.65
C ASP A 19 55.51 10.56 35.80
N ASN A 20 55.39 10.71 34.46
CA ASN A 20 56.61 10.89 33.66
C ASN A 20 56.29 11.60 32.34
N ALA A 21 56.89 12.78 32.18
CA ALA A 21 56.86 13.59 31.01
C ALA A 21 57.70 12.96 29.88
N ASN A 22 57.20 12.87 28.69
CA ASN A 22 58.02 12.94 27.48
C ASN A 22 57.25 13.61 26.34
N SER A 23 57.84 14.72 25.93
CA SER A 23 57.46 15.55 24.81
C SER A 23 57.63 14.82 23.47
N GLY A 24 56.59 14.78 22.69
CA GLY A 24 56.59 14.36 21.30
C GLY A 24 55.44 15.00 20.55
N GLU A 25 55.71 16.14 19.96
CA GLU A 25 54.83 16.82 18.99
C GLU A 25 54.48 15.85 17.85
N ARG A 26 53.23 15.48 17.76
CA ARG A 26 52.66 14.91 16.52
C ARG A 26 51.48 15.73 16.10
N ALA A 27 51.69 16.42 14.98
CA ALA A 27 50.65 17.16 14.29
C ALA A 27 49.41 16.26 14.07
N GLU A 28 48.35 16.59 14.74
CA GLU A 28 46.99 16.10 14.46
C GLU A 28 46.52 16.81 13.18
N THR A 29 46.58 16.09 12.06
CA THR A 29 45.86 16.52 10.87
C THR A 29 44.38 16.20 11.10
N ASP A 30 43.63 17.20 11.50
CA ASP A 30 42.18 17.23 11.41
C ASP A 30 41.78 16.95 9.97
N ARG A 31 41.49 15.71 9.65
CA ARG A 31 40.66 15.36 8.50
C ARG A 31 39.23 15.53 8.95
N GLU A 32 38.75 16.76 8.78
CA GLU A 32 37.33 17.05 8.69
C GLU A 32 36.74 16.19 7.53
N VAL A 33 36.15 15.05 7.89
CA VAL A 33 35.30 14.29 6.95
C VAL A 33 34.06 15.13 6.76
N ALA A 34 34.10 15.97 5.74
CA ALA A 34 32.90 16.62 5.23
C ALA A 34 31.90 15.50 4.90
N ARG A 35 30.99 15.23 5.82
CA ARG A 35 29.73 14.57 5.48
C ARG A 35 29.00 15.51 4.55
N THR A 36 29.10 15.26 3.27
CA THR A 36 28.16 15.79 2.30
C THR A 36 26.84 15.11 2.60
N ASP A 37 25.98 15.73 3.39
CA ASP A 37 24.55 15.50 3.39
C ASP A 37 24.00 16.00 2.04
N GLN A 38 24.37 15.30 0.99
CA GLN A 38 23.65 15.34 -0.27
C GLN A 38 22.48 14.41 -0.06
N PRO A 39 21.22 14.91 -0.10
CA PRO A 39 20.10 14.01 -0.20
C PRO A 39 20.40 13.11 -1.40
N ALA A 40 20.33 11.80 -1.21
CA ALA A 40 20.43 10.85 -2.30
C ALA A 40 19.48 11.37 -3.39
N ALA A 41 20.02 11.60 -4.61
CA ALA A 41 19.17 11.94 -5.74
C ALA A 41 18.07 10.87 -5.79
N ASP A 42 16.82 11.32 -5.81
CA ASP A 42 15.66 10.45 -5.95
C ASP A 42 15.82 9.78 -7.32
N PRO A 43 16.19 8.49 -7.43
CA PRO A 43 16.47 7.85 -8.71
C PRO A 43 15.19 7.45 -9.44
N GLU A 44 14.05 7.95 -8.98
CA GLU A 44 12.72 7.51 -9.36
C GLU A 44 12.05 8.60 -10.19
N GLY A 45 11.23 8.19 -11.18
CA GLY A 45 10.57 9.07 -12.12
C GLY A 45 9.73 10.18 -11.47
N GLU A 46 9.37 11.17 -12.24
CA GLU A 46 8.48 12.25 -11.79
C GLU A 46 7.10 11.70 -11.44
N TRP A 47 6.47 12.28 -10.41
CA TRP A 47 5.11 11.96 -10.04
C TRP A 47 4.12 12.47 -11.09
N THR A 48 3.15 11.65 -11.44
CA THR A 48 2.02 11.99 -12.29
C THR A 48 0.74 11.84 -11.50
N ASP A 49 -0.04 12.90 -11.41
CA ASP A 49 -1.38 12.86 -10.81
C ASP A 49 -2.34 12.14 -11.76
N LEU A 50 -3.10 11.19 -11.26
CA LEU A 50 -4.05 10.40 -12.04
C LEU A 50 -5.46 11.02 -12.08
N VAL A 51 -5.76 11.96 -11.19
CA VAL A 51 -6.96 12.79 -11.22
C VAL A 51 -6.52 14.26 -11.24
N THR A 52 -6.79 14.97 -12.30
CA THR A 52 -6.39 16.36 -12.50
C THR A 52 -7.58 17.22 -12.94
N ASP A 53 -7.66 18.43 -12.42
CA ASP A 53 -8.70 19.41 -12.83
C ASP A 53 -10.14 18.86 -12.78
N GLY A 54 -10.39 17.91 -11.88
CA GLY A 54 -11.72 17.31 -11.70
C GLY A 54 -12.14 16.36 -12.81
N ASN A 55 -11.20 15.89 -13.65
CA ASN A 55 -11.51 14.96 -14.74
C ASN A 55 -10.90 13.56 -14.52
N LEU A 56 -11.47 12.58 -15.22
CA LEU A 56 -11.09 11.16 -15.18
C LEU A 56 -10.54 10.69 -16.54
N GLU A 57 -9.83 11.56 -17.28
CA GLU A 57 -9.30 11.23 -18.61
C GLU A 57 -8.27 10.08 -18.59
N ASN A 58 -7.64 9.80 -17.44
CA ASN A 58 -6.71 8.68 -17.27
C ASN A 58 -7.41 7.37 -16.88
N TRP A 59 -8.75 7.36 -16.84
CA TRP A 59 -9.53 6.28 -16.31
C TRP A 59 -10.68 5.86 -17.24
N HIS A 60 -11.08 4.59 -17.11
CA HIS A 60 -12.31 4.03 -17.68
C HIS A 60 -12.89 3.02 -16.69
N SER A 61 -14.17 2.65 -16.83
CA SER A 61 -14.70 1.49 -16.14
C SER A 61 -14.18 0.22 -16.79
N TYR A 62 -13.87 -0.80 -16.00
CA TYR A 62 -13.30 -2.06 -16.48
C TYR A 62 -14.10 -2.63 -17.67
N ASN A 63 -13.40 -2.92 -18.76
CA ASN A 63 -13.97 -3.36 -20.05
C ASN A 63 -14.95 -2.38 -20.74
N GLU A 64 -14.92 -1.08 -20.41
CA GLU A 64 -15.77 -0.05 -21.01
C GLU A 64 -14.94 1.07 -21.67
N ASP A 65 -15.56 1.87 -22.54
CA ASP A 65 -14.88 2.94 -23.31
C ASP A 65 -14.62 4.23 -22.50
N GLY A 66 -14.91 4.28 -21.21
CA GLY A 66 -14.73 5.47 -20.40
C GLY A 66 -15.23 5.29 -18.97
N PRO A 67 -15.00 6.26 -18.10
CA PRO A 67 -15.42 6.14 -16.71
C PRO A 67 -16.93 6.11 -16.60
N GLY A 68 -17.45 5.22 -15.75
CA GLY A 68 -18.86 5.13 -15.44
C GLY A 68 -19.37 6.43 -14.78
N SER A 69 -20.61 6.78 -15.05
CA SER A 69 -21.22 8.04 -14.61
C SER A 69 -21.41 8.16 -13.08
N ALA A 70 -21.27 7.05 -12.35
CA ALA A 70 -21.31 7.03 -10.90
C ALA A 70 -19.96 7.45 -10.26
N TRP A 71 -18.85 7.34 -10.98
CA TRP A 71 -17.58 7.90 -10.55
C TRP A 71 -17.55 9.40 -10.79
N LYS A 72 -17.33 10.16 -9.73
CA LYS A 72 -17.38 11.62 -9.76
C LYS A 72 -16.19 12.22 -9.03
N VAL A 73 -15.83 13.44 -9.41
CA VAL A 73 -14.84 14.25 -8.70
C VAL A 73 -15.56 15.50 -8.18
N ASP A 74 -15.39 15.80 -6.90
CA ASP A 74 -15.97 17.00 -6.29
C ASP A 74 -15.11 18.26 -6.50
N GLU A 75 -15.56 19.40 -5.95
CA GLU A 75 -14.89 20.70 -6.08
C GLU A 75 -13.52 20.73 -5.37
N ASP A 76 -13.29 19.85 -4.40
CA ASP A 76 -12.04 19.70 -3.67
C ASP A 76 -11.06 18.69 -4.34
N GLY A 77 -11.45 18.11 -5.50
CA GLY A 77 -10.66 17.14 -6.24
C GLY A 77 -10.75 15.71 -5.66
N VAL A 78 -11.74 15.44 -4.81
CA VAL A 78 -11.98 14.12 -4.25
C VAL A 78 -12.78 13.27 -5.24
N LEU A 79 -12.19 12.17 -5.69
CA LEU A 79 -12.86 11.13 -6.45
C LEU A 79 -13.75 10.30 -5.52
N TYR A 80 -14.99 10.03 -5.93
CA TYR A 80 -15.90 9.20 -5.15
C TYR A 80 -16.87 8.41 -6.02
N LEU A 81 -17.36 7.30 -5.47
CA LEU A 81 -18.44 6.52 -6.05
C LEU A 81 -19.80 7.05 -5.53
N ASP A 82 -20.63 7.58 -6.43
CA ASP A 82 -22.00 8.01 -6.10
C ASP A 82 -22.93 6.79 -6.05
N THR A 83 -23.17 6.28 -4.87
CA THR A 83 -24.03 5.12 -4.63
C THR A 83 -25.51 5.44 -4.46
N SER A 84 -25.94 6.64 -4.82
CA SER A 84 -27.34 7.09 -4.69
C SER A 84 -28.32 6.34 -5.60
N ASN A 85 -27.83 5.76 -6.70
CA ASN A 85 -28.62 5.00 -7.67
C ASN A 85 -28.11 3.54 -7.77
N LYS A 86 -28.64 2.66 -6.92
CA LYS A 86 -28.33 1.24 -6.94
C LYS A 86 -29.33 0.47 -7.78
N GLY A 87 -28.81 -0.36 -8.70
CA GLY A 87 -29.58 -1.31 -9.50
C GLY A 87 -29.55 -2.72 -8.92
N GLU A 88 -30.01 -3.68 -9.70
CA GLU A 88 -30.02 -5.11 -9.33
C GLU A 88 -28.59 -5.70 -9.19
N HIS A 89 -27.62 -5.12 -9.91
CA HIS A 89 -26.25 -5.66 -10.04
C HIS A 89 -25.18 -4.68 -9.54
N GLY A 90 -25.50 -3.77 -8.62
CA GLY A 90 -24.57 -2.79 -8.08
C GLY A 90 -24.96 -1.35 -8.37
N VAL A 91 -24.00 -0.45 -8.46
CA VAL A 91 -24.23 0.96 -8.73
C VAL A 91 -24.47 1.17 -10.22
N VAL A 92 -25.59 1.82 -10.58
CA VAL A 92 -25.89 2.14 -11.97
C VAL A 92 -24.88 3.15 -12.53
N GLY A 93 -24.15 2.74 -13.56
CA GLY A 93 -23.06 3.52 -14.13
C GLY A 93 -21.77 3.48 -13.28
N GLY A 94 -21.63 2.48 -12.44
CA GLY A 94 -20.42 2.16 -11.68
C GLY A 94 -19.45 1.29 -12.47
N GLY A 95 -18.99 0.24 -11.83
CA GLY A 95 -17.92 -0.66 -12.28
C GLY A 95 -16.55 -0.22 -11.78
N ASP A 96 -15.62 -1.15 -11.73
CA ASP A 96 -14.25 -0.86 -11.24
C ASP A 96 -13.58 0.22 -12.10
N LEU A 97 -13.12 1.29 -11.46
CA LEU A 97 -12.47 2.40 -12.16
C LEU A 97 -11.00 2.04 -12.40
N THR A 98 -10.65 1.83 -13.66
CA THR A 98 -9.40 1.23 -14.11
C THR A 98 -8.55 2.25 -14.86
N THR A 99 -7.22 2.27 -14.64
CA THR A 99 -6.31 3.16 -15.37
C THR A 99 -6.25 2.81 -16.85
N ASN A 100 -6.13 3.82 -17.73
CA ASN A 100 -5.94 3.60 -19.16
C ASN A 100 -4.59 2.94 -19.44
N ASP A 101 -3.55 3.39 -18.73
CA ASP A 101 -2.19 2.88 -18.86
C ASP A 101 -1.95 1.64 -18.00
N SER A 102 -1.00 0.82 -18.43
CA SER A 102 -0.47 -0.33 -17.68
C SER A 102 0.90 0.01 -17.11
N TYR A 103 1.17 -0.48 -15.92
CA TYR A 103 2.41 -0.22 -15.17
C TYR A 103 3.11 -1.54 -14.83
N ALA A 104 4.45 -1.50 -14.73
CA ALA A 104 5.26 -2.66 -14.36
C ALA A 104 6.06 -2.42 -13.09
N ASN A 105 6.96 -1.41 -13.12
CA ASN A 105 7.71 -0.95 -11.96
C ASN A 105 7.21 0.44 -11.60
N TYR A 106 6.55 0.57 -10.49
CA TYR A 106 5.91 1.83 -10.10
C TYR A 106 5.73 1.95 -8.59
N GLU A 107 5.51 3.18 -8.18
CA GLU A 107 5.01 3.53 -6.87
C GLU A 107 3.72 4.32 -7.05
N LEU A 108 2.65 3.84 -6.43
CA LEU A 108 1.35 4.49 -6.35
C LEU A 108 1.18 5.06 -4.95
N GLU A 109 0.77 6.30 -4.84
CA GLU A 109 0.29 6.88 -3.59
C GLU A 109 -1.15 7.37 -3.77
N LEU A 110 -1.96 7.17 -2.76
CA LEU A 110 -3.30 7.72 -2.67
C LEU A 110 -3.77 7.77 -1.21
N GLU A 111 -4.87 8.48 -1.00
CA GLU A 111 -5.62 8.38 0.24
C GLU A 111 -7.03 7.86 -0.06
N TRP A 112 -7.54 7.00 0.83
CA TRP A 112 -8.90 6.49 0.74
C TRP A 112 -9.69 6.69 2.03
N LYS A 113 -10.99 6.75 1.89
CA LYS A 113 -11.97 6.79 2.96
C LYS A 113 -13.16 5.92 2.58
N ILE A 114 -13.64 5.09 3.51
CA ILE A 114 -14.77 4.20 3.27
C ILE A 114 -15.98 4.61 4.11
N GLY A 115 -17.19 4.36 3.61
CA GLY A 115 -18.42 4.51 4.37
C GLY A 115 -18.58 3.45 5.46
N GLU A 116 -19.52 3.67 6.38
CA GLU A 116 -19.87 2.70 7.43
C GLU A 116 -20.28 1.36 6.79
N CYS A 117 -19.71 0.26 7.27
CA CYS A 117 -19.85 -1.10 6.74
C CYS A 117 -19.53 -1.23 5.24
N GLY A 118 -18.73 -0.33 4.68
CA GLY A 118 -18.39 -0.33 3.25
C GLY A 118 -17.23 -1.25 2.91
N ASN A 119 -17.16 -1.60 1.63
CA ASN A 119 -16.13 -2.42 1.00
C ASN A 119 -15.71 -1.82 -0.34
N SER A 120 -14.44 -1.89 -0.67
CA SER A 120 -13.77 -1.49 -1.90
C SER A 120 -12.40 -2.15 -1.95
N GLY A 121 -11.54 -1.80 -2.92
CA GLY A 121 -10.20 -2.36 -3.03
C GLY A 121 -9.32 -1.59 -4.01
N ILE A 122 -8.01 -1.77 -3.90
CA ILE A 122 -7.03 -1.35 -4.90
C ILE A 122 -6.52 -2.64 -5.54
N ILE A 123 -6.94 -2.90 -6.78
CA ILE A 123 -6.58 -4.09 -7.55
C ILE A 123 -5.50 -3.69 -8.53
N TYR A 124 -4.41 -4.41 -8.58
CA TYR A 124 -3.25 -4.06 -9.41
C TYR A 124 -2.75 -5.23 -10.27
N ASN A 125 -1.90 -4.95 -11.25
CA ASN A 125 -1.53 -5.90 -12.31
C ASN A 125 -2.73 -6.45 -13.10
N VAL A 126 -3.79 -5.66 -13.19
CA VAL A 126 -5.06 -6.02 -13.84
C VAL A 126 -4.87 -6.21 -15.33
N LYS A 127 -5.47 -7.26 -15.87
CA LYS A 127 -5.62 -7.49 -17.32
C LYS A 127 -7.08 -7.34 -17.72
N GLU A 128 -7.27 -6.68 -18.85
CA GLU A 128 -8.55 -6.60 -19.53
C GLU A 128 -8.51 -7.48 -20.77
N THR A 129 -9.39 -8.45 -20.81
CA THR A 129 -9.60 -9.34 -21.98
C THR A 129 -11.08 -9.69 -22.08
N ASP A 130 -11.51 -10.13 -23.26
CA ASP A 130 -12.90 -10.53 -23.50
C ASP A 130 -13.35 -11.72 -22.62
N GLU A 131 -12.39 -12.48 -22.04
CA GLU A 131 -12.66 -13.66 -21.20
C GLU A 131 -12.80 -13.31 -19.72
N LEU A 132 -12.30 -12.15 -19.29
CA LEU A 132 -12.30 -11.71 -17.91
C LEU A 132 -13.39 -10.65 -17.69
N GLY A 133 -14.39 -10.98 -16.90
CA GLY A 133 -15.54 -10.10 -16.64
C GLY A 133 -15.26 -9.02 -15.59
N ASP A 134 -14.28 -9.25 -14.70
CA ASP A 134 -13.99 -8.40 -13.55
C ASP A 134 -12.48 -8.25 -13.33
N SER A 135 -12.06 -7.10 -12.80
CA SER A 135 -10.65 -6.76 -12.56
C SER A 135 -9.96 -7.73 -11.60
N TYR A 136 -10.68 -8.17 -10.56
CA TYR A 136 -10.19 -9.08 -9.51
C TYR A 136 -9.96 -10.51 -10.01
N GLN A 137 -10.40 -10.84 -11.22
CA GLN A 137 -10.13 -12.17 -11.80
C GLN A 137 -8.67 -12.36 -12.22
N SER A 138 -7.94 -11.27 -12.40
CA SER A 138 -6.51 -11.30 -12.79
C SER A 138 -5.59 -10.66 -11.77
N GLY A 139 -6.00 -9.58 -11.13
CA GLY A 139 -5.17 -8.77 -10.26
C GLY A 139 -5.28 -9.10 -8.78
N PRO A 140 -4.17 -9.14 -8.02
CA PRO A 140 -4.21 -9.14 -6.57
C PRO A 140 -4.76 -7.82 -6.03
N GLU A 141 -5.30 -7.86 -4.82
CA GLU A 141 -6.02 -6.74 -4.21
C GLU A 141 -5.43 -6.36 -2.86
N MET A 142 -5.17 -5.06 -2.66
CA MET A 142 -5.06 -4.46 -1.33
C MET A 142 -6.45 -4.05 -0.86
N GLN A 143 -6.94 -4.70 0.19
CA GLN A 143 -8.31 -4.56 0.67
C GLN A 143 -8.58 -3.17 1.26
N ILE A 144 -9.77 -2.62 0.95
CA ILE A 144 -10.35 -1.42 1.57
C ILE A 144 -11.71 -1.80 2.16
N ILE A 145 -11.85 -1.78 3.48
CA ILE A 145 -13.07 -2.23 4.15
C ILE A 145 -13.23 -1.56 5.52
N ASP A 146 -14.46 -1.43 5.99
CA ASP A 146 -14.70 -1.10 7.39
C ASP A 146 -14.55 -2.34 8.28
N ASN A 147 -13.39 -2.47 8.92
CA ASN A 147 -13.08 -3.60 9.80
C ASN A 147 -14.03 -3.76 10.99
N SER A 148 -14.76 -2.71 11.37
CA SER A 148 -15.61 -2.72 12.55
C SER A 148 -17.01 -3.30 12.30
N CYS A 149 -17.44 -3.36 11.05
CA CYS A 149 -18.85 -3.56 10.70
C CYS A 149 -19.08 -4.50 9.53
N HIS A 150 -18.23 -4.48 8.48
CA HIS A 150 -18.47 -5.28 7.29
C HIS A 150 -18.30 -6.78 7.60
N PRO A 151 -19.25 -7.66 7.19
CA PRO A 151 -19.18 -9.10 7.52
C PRO A 151 -17.91 -9.79 7.03
N ASP A 152 -17.36 -9.37 5.89
CA ASP A 152 -16.15 -9.97 5.32
C ASP A 152 -14.91 -9.72 6.20
N ALA A 153 -14.88 -8.63 6.97
CA ALA A 153 -13.80 -8.32 7.91
C ALA A 153 -13.73 -9.25 9.15
N GLU A 154 -14.70 -10.17 9.32
CA GLU A 154 -14.60 -11.26 10.29
C GLU A 154 -13.51 -12.28 9.91
N ILE A 155 -13.10 -12.31 8.63
CA ILE A 155 -12.04 -13.18 8.11
C ILE A 155 -10.72 -12.42 8.17
N GLU A 156 -9.72 -12.97 8.88
CA GLU A 156 -8.44 -12.31 9.13
C GLU A 156 -7.72 -11.81 7.87
N LYS A 157 -7.89 -12.48 6.74
CA LYS A 157 -7.22 -12.13 5.47
C LYS A 157 -8.06 -11.23 4.57
N HIS A 158 -9.15 -10.66 5.09
CA HIS A 158 -10.06 -9.81 4.34
C HIS A 158 -10.21 -8.42 4.96
N ARG A 159 -9.28 -8.06 5.84
CA ARG A 159 -9.30 -6.77 6.55
C ARG A 159 -8.60 -5.68 5.75
N ALA A 160 -8.86 -4.44 6.11
CA ALA A 160 -8.27 -3.30 5.42
C ALA A 160 -6.73 -3.37 5.44
N GLY A 161 -6.15 -3.26 4.25
CA GLY A 161 -4.70 -3.35 4.03
C GLY A 161 -4.17 -4.74 3.73
N ASP A 162 -4.95 -5.80 3.95
CA ASP A 162 -4.54 -7.16 3.63
C ASP A 162 -4.28 -7.35 2.13
N LEU A 163 -3.37 -8.26 1.78
CA LEU A 163 -3.41 -8.90 0.48
C LEU A 163 -4.57 -9.90 0.50
N TYR A 164 -5.69 -9.48 -0.06
CA TYR A 164 -7.00 -10.11 0.10
C TYR A 164 -6.97 -11.64 -0.10
N ASP A 165 -7.51 -12.36 0.88
CA ASP A 165 -7.56 -13.82 0.99
C ASP A 165 -6.19 -14.54 1.04
N MET A 166 -5.07 -13.83 0.98
CA MET A 166 -3.73 -14.41 0.90
C MET A 166 -2.86 -14.10 2.12
N VAL A 167 -2.66 -12.83 2.48
CA VAL A 167 -1.77 -12.41 3.56
C VAL A 167 -2.45 -11.35 4.44
N THR A 168 -2.48 -11.60 5.75
CA THR A 168 -2.90 -10.60 6.73
C THR A 168 -1.83 -9.52 6.88
N GLY A 169 -2.23 -8.27 6.80
CA GLY A 169 -1.36 -7.11 7.00
C GLY A 169 -1.05 -6.86 8.48
N GLU A 170 0.19 -6.61 8.80
CA GLU A 170 0.66 -6.36 10.16
C GLU A 170 1.64 -5.15 10.19
N PRO A 171 1.41 -4.19 11.10
CA PRO A 171 0.32 -4.10 12.08
C PRO A 171 -1.01 -3.66 11.47
N GLU A 172 -2.13 -4.04 12.10
CA GLU A 172 -3.43 -3.45 11.76
C GLU A 172 -3.46 -1.99 12.24
N ASN A 173 -3.45 -1.05 11.29
CA ASN A 173 -3.33 0.39 11.59
C ASN A 173 -4.34 1.25 10.84
N VAL A 174 -5.44 0.64 10.37
CA VAL A 174 -6.51 1.33 9.65
C VAL A 174 -7.24 2.34 10.55
N ASN A 175 -7.52 3.54 10.01
CA ASN A 175 -8.40 4.51 10.65
C ASN A 175 -9.87 4.10 10.44
N PRO A 176 -10.78 4.43 11.37
CA PRO A 176 -12.20 4.08 11.28
C PRO A 176 -12.88 4.57 10.01
N ALA A 177 -14.02 3.94 9.66
CA ALA A 177 -14.88 4.42 8.58
C ALA A 177 -15.20 5.91 8.73
N GLY A 178 -15.18 6.66 7.63
CA GLY A 178 -15.32 8.10 7.59
C GLY A 178 -14.02 8.89 7.78
N GLU A 179 -12.93 8.25 8.13
CA GLU A 179 -11.60 8.86 8.24
C GLU A 179 -10.69 8.48 7.05
N TRP A 180 -9.73 9.35 6.75
CA TRP A 180 -8.78 9.13 5.66
C TRP A 180 -7.65 8.19 6.08
N ASN A 181 -7.30 7.26 5.20
CA ASN A 181 -6.14 6.39 5.29
C ASN A 181 -5.19 6.68 4.13
N THR A 182 -3.90 6.69 4.38
CA THR A 182 -2.89 6.82 3.33
C THR A 182 -2.42 5.45 2.86
N VAL A 183 -2.21 5.32 1.56
CA VAL A 183 -1.63 4.13 0.92
C VAL A 183 -0.41 4.52 0.11
N ARG A 184 0.59 3.67 0.19
CA ARG A 184 1.71 3.61 -0.73
C ARG A 184 1.87 2.15 -1.19
N LEU A 185 1.71 1.91 -2.47
CA LEU A 185 1.90 0.61 -3.11
C LEU A 185 3.15 0.67 -3.98
N VAL A 186 4.14 -0.16 -3.69
CA VAL A 186 5.37 -0.27 -4.49
C VAL A 186 5.39 -1.60 -5.19
N VAL A 187 5.48 -1.59 -6.51
CA VAL A 187 5.66 -2.78 -7.35
C VAL A 187 6.96 -2.61 -8.11
N LYS A 188 7.94 -3.48 -7.86
CA LYS A 188 9.26 -3.35 -8.48
C LYS A 188 9.93 -4.71 -8.66
N ASP A 189 10.28 -5.05 -9.90
CA ASP A 189 11.04 -6.26 -10.26
C ASP A 189 10.43 -7.56 -9.70
N GLY A 190 9.09 -7.62 -9.62
CA GLY A 190 8.35 -8.75 -9.07
C GLY A 190 8.20 -8.76 -7.55
N SER A 191 8.70 -7.74 -6.86
CA SER A 191 8.44 -7.53 -5.43
C SER A 191 7.33 -6.50 -5.24
N VAL A 192 6.49 -6.71 -4.23
CA VAL A 192 5.37 -5.83 -3.87
C VAL A 192 5.45 -5.46 -2.40
N GLU A 193 5.25 -4.18 -2.11
CA GLU A 193 5.09 -3.65 -0.76
C GLU A 193 3.78 -2.89 -0.65
N GLN A 194 2.96 -3.23 0.34
CA GLN A 194 1.75 -2.51 0.70
C GLN A 194 1.99 -1.75 1.99
N TRP A 195 1.86 -0.43 1.93
CA TRP A 195 2.01 0.49 3.04
C TRP A 195 0.68 1.14 3.35
N GLN A 196 0.31 1.20 4.62
CA GLN A 196 -0.87 1.89 5.10
C GLN A 196 -0.52 2.77 6.29
N ASN A 197 -0.99 4.01 6.27
CA ASN A 197 -0.77 5.00 7.33
C ASN A 197 0.71 5.14 7.76
N GLY A 198 1.63 5.07 6.76
CA GLY A 198 3.07 5.25 6.96
C GLY A 198 3.84 4.00 7.40
N GLU A 199 3.19 2.86 7.58
CA GLU A 199 3.82 1.59 7.94
C GLU A 199 3.67 0.56 6.81
N MET A 200 4.74 -0.20 6.54
CA MET A 200 4.69 -1.34 5.62
C MET A 200 3.99 -2.50 6.32
N ILE A 201 2.83 -2.89 5.80
CA ILE A 201 1.96 -3.90 6.43
C ILE A 201 2.02 -5.25 5.74
N VAL A 202 2.31 -5.28 4.41
CA VAL A 202 2.50 -6.52 3.63
C VAL A 202 3.68 -6.34 2.70
N SER A 203 4.52 -7.35 2.57
CA SER A 203 5.55 -7.44 1.53
C SER A 203 5.66 -8.87 1.02
N TYR A 204 5.74 -9.04 -0.30
CA TYR A 204 5.83 -10.35 -0.94
C TYR A 204 6.41 -10.24 -2.35
N ASP A 205 6.87 -11.37 -2.89
CA ASP A 205 7.20 -11.50 -4.31
C ASP A 205 5.98 -12.06 -5.06
N ASN A 206 5.54 -11.40 -6.13
CA ASN A 206 4.40 -11.81 -6.95
C ASN A 206 4.81 -12.78 -8.09
N THR A 207 5.90 -13.51 -7.88
CA THR A 207 6.42 -14.54 -8.78
C THR A 207 7.06 -15.69 -8.00
N GLY A 208 7.20 -16.85 -8.65
CA GLY A 208 7.93 -17.99 -8.11
C GLY A 208 7.13 -18.87 -7.16
N ALA A 209 7.77 -19.89 -6.60
CA ALA A 209 7.12 -20.98 -5.90
C ALA A 209 6.36 -20.55 -4.63
N GLN A 210 6.78 -19.48 -3.98
CA GLN A 210 6.06 -18.96 -2.80
C GLN A 210 4.74 -18.31 -3.23
N TRP A 211 4.76 -17.52 -4.29
CA TRP A 211 3.56 -16.91 -4.87
C TRP A 211 2.57 -17.96 -5.35
N ASP A 212 3.05 -18.96 -6.10
CA ASP A 212 2.22 -20.08 -6.55
C ASP A 212 1.59 -20.83 -5.38
N SER A 213 2.33 -21.00 -4.28
CA SER A 213 1.82 -21.63 -3.06
C SER A 213 0.76 -20.79 -2.36
N MET A 214 0.90 -19.46 -2.35
CA MET A 214 -0.09 -18.56 -1.78
C MET A 214 -1.40 -18.60 -2.57
N ILE A 215 -1.35 -18.55 -3.91
CA ILE A 215 -2.52 -18.70 -4.77
C ILE A 215 -3.20 -20.06 -4.52
N ALA A 216 -2.44 -21.15 -4.50
CA ALA A 216 -2.96 -22.49 -4.29
C ALA A 216 -3.67 -22.68 -2.93
N GLN A 217 -3.38 -21.83 -1.95
CA GLN A 217 -3.98 -21.86 -0.61
C GLN A 217 -5.13 -20.85 -0.43
N SER A 218 -5.39 -20.03 -1.45
CA SER A 218 -6.44 -19.01 -1.45
C SER A 218 -7.72 -19.48 -2.17
N LYS A 219 -8.76 -18.65 -2.12
CA LYS A 219 -10.00 -18.88 -2.91
C LYS A 219 -9.76 -18.81 -4.42
N PHE A 220 -8.65 -18.23 -4.85
CA PHE A 220 -8.29 -18.01 -6.25
C PHE A 220 -7.60 -19.22 -6.93
N LYS A 221 -7.37 -20.31 -6.19
CA LYS A 221 -6.61 -21.50 -6.65
C LYS A 221 -7.05 -22.10 -7.99
N ASP A 222 -8.32 -21.93 -8.33
CA ASP A 222 -8.92 -22.47 -9.56
C ASP A 222 -9.10 -21.38 -10.64
N TRP A 223 -8.59 -20.17 -10.43
CA TRP A 223 -8.67 -19.05 -11.37
C TRP A 223 -7.38 -18.95 -12.19
N GLY A 224 -7.47 -19.34 -13.47
CA GLY A 224 -6.29 -19.53 -14.33
C GLY A 224 -5.48 -18.26 -14.58
N ASP A 225 -6.10 -17.10 -14.53
CA ASP A 225 -5.46 -15.79 -14.81
C ASP A 225 -5.06 -15.04 -13.55
N PHE A 226 -5.57 -15.42 -12.38
CA PHE A 226 -5.29 -14.70 -11.14
C PHE A 226 -3.80 -14.76 -10.77
N GLY A 227 -3.22 -13.57 -10.59
CA GLY A 227 -1.84 -13.41 -10.14
C GLY A 227 -0.77 -13.88 -11.13
N GLN A 228 -1.10 -14.06 -12.41
CA GLN A 228 -0.17 -14.51 -13.45
C GLN A 228 0.63 -13.37 -14.07
N TYR A 229 0.32 -12.13 -13.73
CA TYR A 229 0.86 -10.94 -14.36
C TYR A 229 1.71 -10.11 -13.39
N THR A 230 2.89 -9.69 -13.84
CA THR A 230 3.79 -8.79 -13.09
C THR A 230 3.66 -7.33 -13.52
N SER A 231 2.75 -7.07 -14.45
CA SER A 231 2.42 -5.74 -14.96
C SER A 231 0.97 -5.70 -15.40
N GLY A 232 0.34 -4.56 -15.29
CA GLY A 232 -1.04 -4.38 -15.69
C GLY A 232 -1.58 -3.02 -15.29
N LYS A 233 -2.88 -2.87 -15.40
CA LYS A 233 -3.60 -1.68 -14.97
C LYS A 233 -3.85 -1.70 -13.46
N ILE A 234 -4.30 -0.58 -12.93
CA ILE A 234 -4.72 -0.43 -11.54
C ILE A 234 -6.21 -0.10 -11.54
N SER A 235 -6.98 -0.81 -10.70
CA SER A 235 -8.42 -0.59 -10.56
C SER A 235 -8.77 -0.20 -9.13
N LEU A 236 -9.68 0.76 -9.00
CA LEU A 236 -10.36 1.11 -7.76
C LEU A 236 -11.74 0.44 -7.78
N GLN A 237 -11.99 -0.45 -6.81
CA GLN A 237 -13.13 -1.35 -6.87
C GLN A 237 -14.45 -0.64 -6.55
N ASP A 238 -15.48 -0.91 -7.37
CA ASP A 238 -16.89 -0.65 -7.07
C ASP A 238 -17.53 -1.90 -6.43
N HIS A 239 -17.58 -1.94 -5.12
CA HIS A 239 -18.30 -2.99 -4.38
C HIS A 239 -19.75 -2.58 -4.03
N GLY A 240 -20.22 -1.46 -4.56
CA GLY A 240 -21.54 -0.93 -4.31
C GLY A 240 -21.65 -0.04 -3.07
N ASP A 241 -20.56 0.25 -2.39
CA ASP A 241 -20.52 1.01 -1.16
C ASP A 241 -19.85 2.38 -1.34
N PRO A 242 -20.19 3.37 -0.51
CA PRO A 242 -19.58 4.70 -0.61
C PRO A 242 -18.08 4.64 -0.31
N VAL A 243 -17.26 5.05 -1.26
CA VAL A 243 -15.82 5.15 -1.14
C VAL A 243 -15.34 6.45 -1.75
N TRP A 244 -14.29 7.03 -1.17
CA TRP A 244 -13.64 8.27 -1.61
C TRP A 244 -12.15 8.07 -1.73
N PHE A 245 -11.55 8.68 -2.75
CA PHE A 245 -10.12 8.69 -3.00
C PHE A 245 -9.65 10.11 -3.27
N ARG A 246 -8.41 10.42 -2.92
CA ARG A 246 -7.77 11.71 -3.24
C ARG A 246 -6.26 11.56 -3.32
N ASN A 247 -5.58 12.59 -3.83
CA ASN A 247 -4.11 12.62 -3.92
C ASN A 247 -3.56 11.38 -4.66
N ILE A 248 -4.28 10.94 -5.70
CA ILE A 248 -3.93 9.74 -6.46
C ILE A 248 -2.82 10.09 -7.43
N ARG A 249 -1.62 9.60 -7.16
CA ARG A 249 -0.45 9.84 -8.00
C ARG A 249 0.41 8.60 -8.17
N ILE A 250 1.07 8.52 -9.29
CA ILE A 250 1.95 7.40 -9.64
C ILE A 250 3.27 7.91 -10.16
N ARG A 251 4.35 7.18 -9.91
CA ARG A 251 5.64 7.37 -10.57
C ARG A 251 6.21 6.05 -11.04
N GLN A 252 6.93 6.09 -12.15
CA GLN A 252 7.63 4.93 -12.65
C GLN A 252 8.96 4.76 -11.92
N LEU A 253 9.32 3.51 -11.65
CA LEU A 253 10.57 3.14 -11.01
C LEU A 253 11.50 2.48 -12.05
N ASP A 254 12.80 2.75 -11.93
CA ASP A 254 13.79 2.09 -12.78
C ASP A 254 13.85 0.59 -12.47
N ALA A 255 13.83 -0.24 -13.51
CA ALA A 255 14.15 -1.66 -13.40
C ALA A 255 15.64 -1.84 -13.02
N LYS A 256 15.93 -2.91 -12.27
CA LYS A 256 17.32 -3.27 -11.93
C LYS A 256 18.06 -3.83 -13.12
#